data_93d6596d92ecc77788c05f1e6b305885
#
_entry.id   93d6596d92ecc77788c05f1e6b305885
#
_cell.length_a   1.000
_cell.length_b   1.000
_cell.length_c   1.000
_cell.angle_alpha   90.00
_cell.angle_beta   90.00
_cell.angle_gamma   90.00
#
_symmetry.space_group_name_H-M   'P 1'
#
loop_
_entity.id
_entity.type
_entity.pdbx_description
1 polymer ?
#
loop_
_entity_poly.entity_id
_entity_poly.type
_entity_poly.pdbx_seq_one_letter_code
_entity_poly.pdbx_strand_id
1 'polypeptide(L)'
;RYVFTGIDAISGTEQLFFIELEMLNASLSQDESVLGFKSRTAISEDDLQYALAGTEAALNLRAESIVTPSYVAVRAGTFGAKPKQICGYYSLKDAAGGFRLSPVAVGNCSFDDGRLSGSLSCTAKERASHPEYFCNAGEISWELRYEIKKQFDAGYKKKTEAWIPAGVRTAFSGSVTLDGREYSVLPKKSYGYIDAHFLRTLPAPYFHISSSNLTSRISGKALFNSSFTVQGIFEDSLSLALELEDTDIAFEAKKRGASEKILWDCIEMPADEEGERLHWSVSADTKKWVIDIDIVCHTSKLFVRNIELPEGNRKVLKLLAGGSGTGEIKLYRRIGKSLEIIEDAHVAFALCEFGQAEDGEI
;
A
#
# COMPACT_ATOMS: atom_id res chain seq x y z
N ARG A 1 4.98 -5.32 0.65
CA ARG A 1 3.52 -5.44 0.60
C ARG A 1 3.12 -6.46 -0.46
N TYR A 2 2.13 -7.27 -0.12
CA TYR A 2 1.56 -8.31 -0.98
C TYR A 2 0.05 -8.03 -1.08
N VAL A 3 -0.47 -7.97 -2.31
CA VAL A 3 -1.90 -7.75 -2.59
C VAL A 3 -2.38 -8.87 -3.51
N PHE A 4 -3.53 -9.45 -3.26
CA PHE A 4 -4.05 -10.57 -4.04
C PHE A 4 -5.56 -10.74 -3.85
N THR A 5 -6.22 -11.38 -4.80
CA THR A 5 -7.66 -11.69 -4.75
C THR A 5 -7.88 -13.12 -4.25
N GLY A 6 -8.77 -13.28 -3.28
CA GLY A 6 -9.30 -14.57 -2.83
C GLY A 6 -10.77 -14.71 -3.20
N ILE A 7 -11.20 -15.95 -3.42
CA ILE A 7 -12.58 -16.32 -3.76
C ILE A 7 -13.19 -17.00 -2.53
N ASP A 8 -14.27 -16.43 -2.03
CA ASP A 8 -15.04 -17.03 -0.93
C ASP A 8 -15.50 -18.44 -1.29
N ALA A 9 -15.18 -19.42 -0.45
CA ALA A 9 -15.44 -20.81 -0.71
C ALA A 9 -16.96 -21.15 -0.76
N ILE A 10 -17.81 -20.33 -0.14
CA ILE A 10 -19.26 -20.54 -0.06
C ILE A 10 -20.00 -19.74 -1.13
N SER A 11 -19.75 -18.43 -1.19
CA SER A 11 -20.51 -17.51 -2.07
C SER A 11 -19.90 -17.37 -3.47
N GLY A 12 -18.63 -17.73 -3.66
CA GLY A 12 -17.88 -17.49 -4.88
C GLY A 12 -17.54 -16.01 -5.14
N THR A 13 -17.81 -15.12 -4.16
CA THR A 13 -17.49 -13.70 -4.30
C THR A 13 -15.99 -13.46 -4.17
N GLU A 14 -15.48 -12.57 -5.00
CA GLU A 14 -14.07 -12.15 -4.96
C GLU A 14 -13.86 -11.08 -3.89
N GLN A 15 -12.74 -11.19 -3.17
CA GLN A 15 -12.31 -10.25 -2.16
C GLN A 15 -10.82 -9.94 -2.35
N LEU A 16 -10.47 -8.65 -2.32
CA LEU A 16 -9.08 -8.23 -2.37
C LEU A 16 -8.48 -8.21 -0.96
N PHE A 17 -7.36 -8.91 -0.81
CA PHE A 17 -6.59 -9.02 0.42
C PHE A 17 -5.26 -8.29 0.32
N PHE A 18 -4.73 -7.87 1.45
CA PHE A 18 -3.36 -7.41 1.58
C PHE A 18 -2.66 -8.04 2.79
N ILE A 19 -1.35 -8.20 2.67
CA ILE A 19 -0.43 -8.55 3.74
C ILE A 19 0.76 -7.60 3.64
N GLU A 20 1.14 -6.97 4.73
CA GLU A 20 2.25 -6.01 4.78
C GLU A 20 3.18 -6.34 5.95
N LEU A 21 4.46 -6.24 5.69
CA LEU A 21 5.52 -6.24 6.67
C LEU A 21 6.19 -4.87 6.65
N GLU A 22 6.19 -4.19 7.77
CA GLU A 22 6.86 -2.91 7.96
C GLU A 22 7.92 -3.01 9.05
N MET A 23 9.06 -2.39 8.82
CA MET A 23 10.12 -2.23 9.80
C MET A 23 10.40 -0.75 9.98
N LEU A 24 10.11 -0.21 11.13
CA LEU A 24 10.30 1.19 11.44
C LEU A 24 11.53 1.38 12.34
N ASN A 25 12.45 2.25 11.90
CA ASN A 25 13.67 2.62 12.62
C ASN A 25 14.48 1.40 13.11
N ALA A 26 14.73 0.44 12.22
CA ALA A 26 15.42 -0.82 12.50
C ALA A 26 16.80 -0.67 13.13
N SER A 27 17.44 0.50 13.04
CA SER A 27 18.74 0.79 13.66
C SER A 27 18.69 1.05 15.17
N LEU A 28 17.50 1.30 15.74
CA LEU A 28 17.37 1.65 17.15
C LEU A 28 17.38 0.44 18.09
N SER A 29 17.24 -0.78 17.56
CA SER A 29 17.40 -2.06 18.29
C SER A 29 16.89 -2.05 19.74
N GLN A 30 15.61 -1.83 19.92
CA GLN A 30 14.97 -1.83 21.25
C GLN A 30 14.43 -3.22 21.60
N ASP A 31 14.38 -3.53 22.91
CA ASP A 31 13.93 -4.83 23.43
C ASP A 31 12.42 -5.05 23.33
N GLU A 32 11.67 -3.97 23.15
CA GLU A 32 10.21 -3.99 22.99
C GLU A 32 9.78 -3.09 21.83
N SER A 33 8.57 -3.30 21.32
CA SER A 33 8.00 -2.44 20.29
C SER A 33 7.70 -1.05 20.86
N VAL A 34 8.25 -0.02 20.23
CA VAL A 34 8.03 1.37 20.60
C VAL A 34 7.17 2.03 19.56
N LEU A 35 5.94 2.35 19.91
CA LEU A 35 5.00 3.07 19.07
C LEU A 35 5.05 4.56 19.43
N GLY A 36 5.24 5.43 18.47
CA GLY A 36 5.32 6.87 18.69
C GLY A 36 3.99 7.51 19.11
N PHE A 37 2.90 6.79 18.87
CA PHE A 37 1.57 7.18 19.37
C PHE A 37 1.42 6.98 20.88
N LYS A 38 2.18 6.08 21.48
CA LYS A 38 2.17 5.86 22.93
C LYS A 38 3.11 6.86 23.58
N SER A 39 2.56 7.74 24.40
CA SER A 39 3.35 8.48 25.39
C SER A 39 3.97 7.47 26.35
N ARG A 40 5.30 7.30 26.31
CA ARG A 40 6.05 6.49 27.27
C ARG A 40 6.39 7.22 28.55
N THR A 41 6.00 8.45 28.67
CA THR A 41 6.16 9.15 29.94
C THR A 41 5.26 8.51 31.00
N ALA A 42 5.79 7.48 31.66
CA ALA A 42 5.55 7.41 33.10
C ALA A 42 6.15 8.72 33.65
N ILE A 43 5.38 9.80 33.62
CA ILE A 43 5.74 11.05 34.28
C ILE A 43 5.83 10.67 35.75
N SER A 44 7.02 10.79 36.32
CA SER A 44 7.19 10.59 37.76
C SER A 44 6.30 11.64 38.49
N GLU A 45 5.89 11.37 39.73
CA GLU A 45 5.12 12.34 40.50
C GLU A 45 5.83 13.71 40.58
N ASP A 46 7.16 13.70 40.65
CA ASP A 46 7.98 14.91 40.64
C ASP A 46 7.95 15.63 39.31
N ASP A 47 8.05 14.92 38.19
CA ASP A 47 7.94 15.50 36.85
C ASP A 47 6.56 16.07 36.57
N LEU A 48 5.50 15.44 37.11
CA LEU A 48 4.14 15.96 37.02
C LEU A 48 4.00 17.29 37.78
N GLN A 49 4.59 17.40 38.96
CA GLN A 49 4.60 18.65 39.74
C GLN A 49 5.36 19.75 39.01
N TYR A 50 6.51 19.45 38.41
CA TYR A 50 7.26 20.41 37.60
C TYR A 50 6.50 20.83 36.34
N ALA A 51 5.82 19.89 35.69
CA ALA A 51 4.99 20.20 34.51
C ALA A 51 3.78 21.10 34.86
N LEU A 52 3.17 20.87 36.02
CA LEU A 52 2.05 21.70 36.52
C LEU A 52 2.51 23.08 36.97
N ALA A 53 3.75 23.25 37.41
CA ALA A 53 4.33 24.52 37.83
C ALA A 53 4.65 25.48 36.67
N GLY A 54 4.51 25.07 35.40
CA GLY A 54 4.70 25.91 34.21
C GLY A 54 6.12 26.42 34.02
N THR A 55 7.13 25.70 34.55
CA THR A 55 8.54 26.10 34.51
C THR A 55 9.18 25.77 33.16
N GLU A 56 10.31 26.42 32.84
CA GLU A 56 11.13 26.15 31.66
C GLU A 56 11.57 24.68 31.59
N ALA A 57 11.72 24.02 32.75
CA ALA A 57 11.97 22.59 32.87
C ALA A 57 10.80 21.75 32.31
N ALA A 58 9.54 22.19 32.46
CA ALA A 58 8.37 21.50 31.88
C ALA A 58 8.34 21.59 30.37
N LEU A 59 8.85 22.67 29.76
CA LEU A 59 9.00 22.79 28.33
C LEU A 59 10.11 21.87 27.80
N ASN A 60 11.20 21.71 28.54
CA ASN A 60 12.29 20.81 28.21
C ASN A 60 11.86 19.33 28.34
N LEU A 61 11.11 18.97 29.38
CA LEU A 61 10.51 17.65 29.53
C LEU A 61 9.56 17.30 28.36
N ARG A 62 8.79 18.28 27.87
CA ARG A 62 7.97 18.08 26.65
C ARG A 62 8.84 17.87 25.40
N ALA A 63 9.96 18.56 25.28
CA ALA A 63 10.90 18.41 24.17
C ALA A 63 11.66 17.06 24.23
N GLU A 64 12.00 16.59 25.43
CA GLU A 64 12.66 15.31 25.65
C GLU A 64 11.71 14.10 25.54
N SER A 65 10.41 14.32 25.59
CA SER A 65 9.39 13.27 25.47
C SER A 65 9.07 12.84 24.03
N ILE A 66 9.86 13.26 23.03
CA ILE A 66 9.75 12.80 21.66
C ILE A 66 10.15 11.33 21.60
N VAL A 67 9.14 10.46 21.44
CA VAL A 67 9.36 9.04 21.28
C VAL A 67 9.59 8.74 19.80
N THR A 68 10.81 8.35 19.44
CA THR A 68 11.10 7.83 18.11
C THR A 68 10.57 6.39 18.03
N PRO A 69 9.61 6.10 17.16
CA PRO A 69 9.04 4.77 17.06
C PRO A 69 10.06 3.75 16.55
N SER A 70 9.97 2.52 17.04
CA SER A 70 10.84 1.43 16.61
C SER A 70 10.13 0.10 16.81
N TYR A 71 9.75 -0.55 15.70
CA TYR A 71 9.00 -1.81 15.73
C TYR A 71 9.05 -2.55 14.39
N VAL A 72 8.61 -3.80 14.43
CA VAL A 72 8.13 -4.54 13.26
C VAL A 72 6.62 -4.62 13.35
N ALA A 73 5.93 -4.23 12.29
CA ALA A 73 4.49 -4.40 12.17
C ALA A 73 4.16 -5.38 11.06
N VAL A 74 3.23 -6.29 11.33
CA VAL A 74 2.55 -7.09 10.31
C VAL A 74 1.10 -6.62 10.28
N ARG A 75 0.63 -6.25 9.09
CA ARG A 75 -0.76 -5.87 8.85
C ARG A 75 -1.33 -6.77 7.78
N ALA A 76 -2.52 -7.29 8.01
CA ALA A 76 -3.24 -8.09 7.04
C ALA A 76 -4.73 -7.77 7.08
N GLY A 77 -5.40 -7.92 5.93
CA GLY A 77 -6.82 -7.62 5.87
C GLY A 77 -7.35 -7.57 4.46
N THR A 78 -8.44 -6.81 4.29
CA THR A 78 -9.19 -6.69 3.05
C THR A 78 -9.33 -5.24 2.61
N PHE A 79 -9.34 -5.03 1.30
CA PHE A 79 -9.77 -3.81 0.64
C PHE A 79 -11.19 -3.97 0.07
N GLY A 80 -11.82 -2.89 -0.33
CA GLY A 80 -13.12 -2.86 -0.99
C GLY A 80 -14.28 -2.55 -0.05
N ALA A 81 -15.47 -3.07 -0.33
CA ALA A 81 -16.72 -2.66 0.32
C ALA A 81 -16.79 -2.88 1.84
N LYS A 82 -15.98 -3.79 2.37
CA LYS A 82 -15.87 -4.06 3.81
C LYS A 82 -14.40 -4.11 4.19
N PRO A 83 -13.72 -2.97 4.21
CA PRO A 83 -12.30 -2.92 4.51
C PRO A 83 -12.06 -3.34 5.96
N LYS A 84 -11.02 -4.13 6.16
CA LYS A 84 -10.61 -4.58 7.48
C LYS A 84 -9.10 -4.64 7.56
N GLN A 85 -8.52 -4.19 8.66
CA GLN A 85 -7.10 -4.28 8.94
C GLN A 85 -6.88 -4.87 10.33
N ILE A 86 -6.13 -5.97 10.41
CA ILE A 86 -5.68 -6.59 11.65
C ILE A 86 -4.17 -6.44 11.72
N CYS A 87 -3.65 -6.02 12.86
CA CYS A 87 -2.24 -5.65 13.04
C CYS A 87 -1.60 -6.44 14.18
N GLY A 88 -0.32 -6.77 14.01
CA GLY A 88 0.57 -7.21 15.08
C GLY A 88 1.79 -6.31 15.11
N TYR A 89 2.20 -5.87 16.32
CA TYR A 89 3.39 -5.06 16.54
C TYR A 89 4.39 -5.84 17.41
N TYR A 90 5.63 -5.91 16.97
CA TYR A 90 6.66 -6.73 17.56
C TYR A 90 7.94 -5.91 17.78
N SER A 91 8.76 -6.34 18.73
CA SER A 91 10.11 -5.83 18.87
C SER A 91 10.96 -6.19 17.65
N LEU A 92 11.89 -5.33 17.29
CA LEU A 92 12.87 -5.65 16.23
C LEU A 92 13.73 -6.87 16.56
N LYS A 93 13.91 -7.18 17.86
CA LYS A 93 14.64 -8.38 18.30
C LYS A 93 13.87 -9.68 18.14
N ASP A 94 12.53 -9.59 18.08
CA ASP A 94 11.66 -10.73 17.86
C ASP A 94 11.60 -11.13 16.37
N ALA A 95 12.12 -10.28 15.49
CA ALA A 95 12.21 -10.58 14.07
C ALA A 95 13.50 -11.39 13.79
N ALA A 96 13.32 -12.67 13.44
CA ALA A 96 14.40 -13.51 12.98
C ALA A 96 14.59 -13.37 11.46
N GLY A 97 15.84 -13.22 11.01
CA GLY A 97 16.19 -13.12 9.60
C GLY A 97 16.94 -11.84 9.26
N GLY A 98 17.48 -11.77 8.05
CA GLY A 98 18.22 -10.60 7.57
C GLY A 98 17.26 -9.61 6.87
N PHE A 99 17.43 -8.33 7.14
CA PHE A 99 16.61 -7.25 6.54
C PHE A 99 16.77 -7.05 5.03
N ARG A 100 17.54 -7.91 4.36
CA ARG A 100 17.79 -7.86 2.91
C ARG A 100 17.45 -9.20 2.27
N LEU A 101 16.19 -9.41 1.89
CA LEU A 101 15.72 -10.54 1.07
C LEU A 101 15.92 -11.95 1.68
N SER A 102 16.24 -12.07 2.95
CA SER A 102 16.23 -13.35 3.68
C SER A 102 14.83 -13.61 4.23
N PRO A 103 14.49 -14.87 4.49
CA PRO A 103 13.24 -15.16 5.16
C PRO A 103 13.14 -14.35 6.47
N VAL A 104 12.00 -13.68 6.65
CA VAL A 104 11.72 -12.93 7.85
C VAL A 104 10.61 -13.66 8.60
N ALA A 105 10.88 -14.01 9.86
CA ALA A 105 9.87 -14.55 10.75
C ALA A 105 9.67 -13.60 11.93
N VAL A 106 8.41 -13.31 12.26
CA VAL A 106 8.05 -12.47 13.40
C VAL A 106 6.67 -12.89 13.94
N GLY A 107 6.60 -13.14 15.25
CA GLY A 107 5.40 -13.71 15.86
C GLY A 107 5.02 -15.02 15.17
N ASN A 108 3.77 -15.14 14.75
CA ASN A 108 3.26 -16.30 14.00
C ASN A 108 3.35 -16.12 12.48
N CYS A 109 4.13 -15.15 11.98
CA CYS A 109 4.20 -14.81 10.57
C CYS A 109 5.56 -15.15 9.99
N SER A 110 5.59 -15.69 8.78
CA SER A 110 6.79 -15.99 7.99
C SER A 110 6.64 -15.44 6.57
N PHE A 111 7.70 -14.81 6.11
CA PHE A 111 7.83 -14.19 4.79
C PHE A 111 9.07 -14.76 4.12
N ASP A 112 8.88 -15.79 3.30
CA ASP A 112 9.93 -16.44 2.54
C ASP A 112 9.84 -16.10 1.06
N ASP A 113 10.90 -16.37 0.30
CA ASP A 113 10.83 -16.28 -1.15
C ASP A 113 9.87 -17.34 -1.71
N GLY A 114 8.81 -16.87 -2.34
CA GLY A 114 7.75 -17.69 -2.89
C GLY A 114 6.71 -18.22 -1.88
N ARG A 115 6.81 -17.91 -0.59
CA ARG A 115 5.87 -18.40 0.43
C ARG A 115 5.59 -17.37 1.51
N LEU A 116 4.32 -17.28 1.90
CA LEU A 116 3.83 -16.47 3.02
C LEU A 116 2.93 -17.34 3.89
N SER A 117 3.19 -17.37 5.18
CA SER A 117 2.29 -18.00 6.15
C SER A 117 2.18 -17.16 7.41
N GLY A 118 1.03 -17.20 8.06
CA GLY A 118 0.88 -16.46 9.29
C GLY A 118 -0.54 -16.37 9.81
N SER A 119 -0.64 -15.78 11.00
CA SER A 119 -1.91 -15.47 11.64
C SER A 119 -1.78 -14.23 12.50
N LEU A 120 -2.83 -13.40 12.48
CA LEU A 120 -3.01 -12.23 13.34
C LEU A 120 -4.39 -12.28 13.98
N SER A 121 -4.48 -11.79 15.19
CA SER A 121 -5.75 -11.62 15.88
C SER A 121 -5.75 -10.34 16.73
N CYS A 122 -6.91 -9.74 16.87
CA CYS A 122 -7.15 -8.61 17.74
C CYS A 122 -8.52 -8.76 18.39
N THR A 123 -8.58 -8.80 19.70
CA THR A 123 -9.85 -8.86 20.41
C THR A 123 -10.54 -7.50 20.46
N ALA A 124 -11.86 -7.49 20.66
CA ALA A 124 -12.60 -6.23 20.83
C ALA A 124 -12.08 -5.42 22.02
N LYS A 125 -11.58 -6.08 23.06
CA LYS A 125 -10.98 -5.43 24.24
C LYS A 125 -9.64 -4.76 23.88
N GLU A 126 -8.77 -5.45 23.17
CA GLU A 126 -7.49 -4.90 22.70
C GLU A 126 -7.70 -3.70 21.76
N ARG A 127 -8.64 -3.81 20.81
CA ARG A 127 -9.01 -2.68 19.96
C ARG A 127 -9.47 -1.47 20.77
N ALA A 128 -10.31 -1.68 21.78
CA ALA A 128 -10.81 -0.59 22.61
C ALA A 128 -9.72 0.03 23.50
N SER A 129 -8.76 -0.80 23.96
CA SER A 129 -7.64 -0.34 24.79
C SER A 129 -6.52 0.35 23.98
N HIS A 130 -6.45 0.08 22.69
CA HIS A 130 -5.36 0.54 21.80
C HIS A 130 -5.92 1.07 20.47
N PRO A 131 -6.74 2.15 20.49
CA PRO A 131 -7.26 2.74 19.27
C PRO A 131 -6.17 3.24 18.34
N GLU A 132 -5.00 3.60 18.89
CA GLU A 132 -3.82 4.06 18.15
C GLU A 132 -3.21 3.00 17.23
N TYR A 133 -3.53 1.72 17.40
CA TYR A 133 -3.08 0.66 16.49
C TYR A 133 -3.85 0.62 15.18
N PHE A 134 -4.96 1.35 15.07
CA PHE A 134 -5.84 1.32 13.88
C PHE A 134 -6.21 -0.09 13.45
N CYS A 135 -6.38 -0.98 14.42
CA CYS A 135 -6.63 -2.40 14.23
C CYS A 135 -8.12 -2.70 14.39
N ASN A 136 -8.69 -3.46 13.47
CA ASN A 136 -10.03 -4.00 13.64
C ASN A 136 -9.99 -5.25 14.53
N ALA A 137 -11.05 -5.46 15.32
CA ALA A 137 -11.22 -6.72 16.00
C ALA A 137 -11.50 -7.85 15.01
N GLY A 138 -10.93 -9.04 15.27
CA GLY A 138 -11.10 -10.23 14.47
C GLY A 138 -9.81 -11.04 14.33
N GLU A 139 -9.83 -12.00 13.44
CA GLU A 139 -8.72 -12.89 13.18
C GLU A 139 -8.53 -13.11 11.67
N ILE A 140 -7.26 -13.22 11.25
CA ILE A 140 -6.89 -13.57 9.89
C ILE A 140 -5.73 -14.55 9.91
N SER A 141 -5.78 -15.57 9.07
CA SER A 141 -4.65 -16.47 8.83
C SER A 141 -4.49 -16.77 7.36
N TRP A 142 -3.27 -17.08 6.95
CA TRP A 142 -2.96 -17.36 5.55
C TRP A 142 -1.87 -18.41 5.41
N GLU A 143 -1.98 -19.16 4.33
CA GLU A 143 -0.98 -20.10 3.84
C GLU A 143 -0.93 -19.93 2.32
N LEU A 144 0.09 -19.22 1.84
CA LEU A 144 0.18 -18.78 0.44
C LEU A 144 1.52 -19.15 -0.17
N ARG A 145 1.48 -19.47 -1.45
CA ARG A 145 2.65 -19.49 -2.33
C ARG A 145 2.48 -18.41 -3.39
N TYR A 146 3.58 -17.86 -3.85
CA TYR A 146 3.55 -16.88 -4.93
C TYR A 146 4.69 -17.10 -5.93
N GLU A 147 4.45 -16.69 -7.16
CA GLU A 147 5.43 -16.68 -8.23
C GLU A 147 5.33 -15.35 -8.98
N ILE A 148 6.41 -14.59 -9.00
CA ILE A 148 6.48 -13.32 -9.74
C ILE A 148 6.54 -13.65 -11.23
N LYS A 149 5.50 -13.28 -11.97
CA LYS A 149 5.39 -13.51 -13.41
C LYS A 149 5.96 -12.34 -14.22
N LYS A 150 5.89 -11.13 -13.64
CA LYS A 150 6.45 -9.93 -14.26
C LYS A 150 7.03 -9.00 -13.20
N GLN A 151 8.25 -8.61 -13.46
CA GLN A 151 8.98 -7.58 -12.73
C GLN A 151 9.46 -6.52 -13.71
N PHE A 152 9.43 -5.26 -13.31
CA PHE A 152 9.97 -4.16 -14.10
C PHE A 152 11.20 -3.57 -13.45
N ASP A 153 12.11 -3.05 -14.27
CA ASP A 153 13.19 -2.16 -13.81
C ASP A 153 12.69 -0.70 -13.71
N ALA A 154 11.47 -0.57 -13.23
CA ALA A 154 10.80 0.69 -12.94
C ALA A 154 10.87 0.99 -11.44
N GLY A 155 10.19 2.06 -11.04
CA GLY A 155 10.25 2.57 -9.68
C GLY A 155 11.22 3.72 -9.58
N TYR A 156 11.51 4.14 -8.36
CA TYR A 156 12.46 5.22 -8.12
C TYR A 156 13.39 4.88 -6.95
N LYS A 157 14.62 5.39 -7.02
CA LYS A 157 15.62 5.27 -5.96
C LYS A 157 16.24 6.66 -5.76
N LYS A 158 15.79 7.36 -4.74
CA LYS A 158 16.36 8.62 -4.27
C LYS A 158 17.18 8.36 -2.99
N LYS A 159 17.92 9.34 -2.52
CA LYS A 159 18.77 9.20 -1.32
C LYS A 159 17.98 8.81 -0.06
N THR A 160 16.75 9.28 0.06
CA THR A 160 15.89 9.13 1.24
C THR A 160 14.70 8.21 1.04
N GLU A 161 14.40 7.85 -0.20
CA GLU A 161 13.23 7.05 -0.54
C GLU A 161 13.48 6.18 -1.75
N ALA A 162 12.89 5.01 -1.76
CA ALA A 162 12.84 4.13 -2.92
C ALA A 162 11.52 3.37 -2.95
N TRP A 163 10.99 3.19 -4.15
CA TRP A 163 9.90 2.26 -4.42
C TRP A 163 10.34 1.27 -5.48
N ILE A 164 10.05 0.00 -5.24
CA ILE A 164 10.41 -1.11 -6.12
C ILE A 164 9.14 -1.91 -6.40
N PRO A 165 8.61 -1.89 -7.63
CA PRO A 165 7.53 -2.76 -8.06
C PRO A 165 8.07 -4.19 -8.25
N ALA A 166 8.24 -4.91 -7.14
CA ALA A 166 8.92 -6.20 -7.11
C ALA A 166 8.17 -7.29 -7.89
N GLY A 167 6.84 -7.18 -7.98
CA GLY A 167 6.03 -8.14 -8.72
C GLY A 167 4.73 -7.50 -9.21
N VAL A 168 4.79 -6.80 -10.35
CA VAL A 168 3.62 -6.08 -10.93
C VAL A 168 2.53 -7.07 -11.35
N ARG A 169 2.92 -8.26 -11.80
CA ARG A 169 2.04 -9.40 -12.02
C ARG A 169 2.60 -10.61 -11.29
N THR A 170 1.88 -11.03 -10.25
CA THR A 170 2.28 -12.14 -9.38
C THR A 170 1.13 -13.14 -9.27
N ALA A 171 1.43 -14.41 -9.48
CA ALA A 171 0.49 -15.51 -9.29
C ALA A 171 0.53 -15.97 -7.84
N PHE A 172 -0.56 -15.78 -7.09
CA PHE A 172 -0.72 -16.33 -5.75
C PHE A 172 -1.56 -17.59 -5.75
N SER A 173 -1.27 -18.51 -4.84
CA SER A 173 -2.04 -19.74 -4.62
C SER A 173 -2.06 -20.12 -3.15
N GLY A 174 -3.15 -20.74 -2.69
CA GLY A 174 -3.32 -21.18 -1.31
C GLY A 174 -4.66 -20.75 -0.73
N SER A 175 -4.68 -20.39 0.55
CA SER A 175 -5.91 -19.99 1.24
C SER A 175 -5.68 -18.88 2.25
N VAL A 176 -6.75 -18.15 2.52
CA VAL A 176 -6.86 -17.17 3.61
C VAL A 176 -8.13 -17.48 4.39
N THR A 177 -8.04 -17.43 5.71
CA THR A 177 -9.22 -17.46 6.59
C THR A 177 -9.36 -16.12 7.28
N LEU A 178 -10.52 -15.48 7.15
CA LEU A 178 -10.84 -14.20 7.80
C LEU A 178 -12.12 -14.38 8.63
N ASP A 179 -12.04 -14.19 9.95
CA ASP A 179 -13.15 -14.34 10.89
C ASP A 179 -13.89 -15.71 10.72
N GLY A 180 -13.10 -16.79 10.56
CA GLY A 180 -13.63 -18.14 10.35
C GLY A 180 -14.14 -18.43 8.93
N ARG A 181 -14.07 -17.46 8.00
CA ARG A 181 -14.48 -17.61 6.61
C ARG A 181 -13.28 -17.90 5.72
N GLU A 182 -13.36 -18.98 4.95
CA GLU A 182 -12.27 -19.42 4.07
C GLU A 182 -12.40 -18.83 2.65
N TYR A 183 -11.26 -18.42 2.11
CA TYR A 183 -11.09 -17.89 0.75
C TYR A 183 -10.00 -18.68 0.04
N SER A 184 -10.31 -19.20 -1.12
CA SER A 184 -9.35 -19.87 -2.00
C SER A 184 -8.63 -18.84 -2.87
N VAL A 185 -7.31 -18.92 -2.94
CA VAL A 185 -6.49 -18.08 -3.80
C VAL A 185 -6.01 -18.91 -4.99
N LEU A 186 -6.46 -18.53 -6.20
CA LEU A 186 -6.23 -19.30 -7.42
C LEU A 186 -5.33 -18.53 -8.39
N PRO A 187 -4.19 -19.08 -8.85
CA PRO A 187 -3.16 -18.33 -9.59
C PRO A 187 -3.62 -17.69 -10.90
N LYS A 188 -4.65 -18.24 -11.54
CA LYS A 188 -5.19 -17.73 -12.81
C LYS A 188 -6.36 -16.75 -12.63
N LYS A 189 -6.84 -16.56 -11.40
CA LYS A 189 -8.01 -15.72 -11.08
C LYS A 189 -7.70 -14.68 -10.01
N SER A 190 -6.46 -14.64 -9.53
CA SER A 190 -6.05 -13.70 -8.51
C SER A 190 -5.37 -12.50 -9.17
N TYR A 191 -5.88 -11.30 -8.91
CA TYR A 191 -5.05 -10.11 -9.00
C TYR A 191 -3.89 -10.29 -8.04
N GLY A 192 -2.66 -10.07 -8.52
CA GLY A 192 -1.49 -10.28 -7.70
C GLY A 192 -0.43 -9.19 -7.91
N TYR A 193 -0.06 -8.54 -6.82
CA TYR A 193 0.89 -7.43 -6.83
C TYR A 193 1.81 -7.49 -5.61
N ILE A 194 3.10 -7.24 -5.84
CA ILE A 194 4.10 -7.11 -4.77
C ILE A 194 4.92 -5.85 -4.99
N ASP A 195 5.07 -5.05 -3.95
CA ASP A 195 6.01 -3.93 -3.94
C ASP A 195 6.79 -3.83 -2.62
N ALA A 196 7.88 -3.07 -2.67
CA ALA A 196 8.67 -2.72 -1.52
C ALA A 196 8.95 -1.23 -1.49
N HIS A 197 8.87 -0.65 -0.30
CA HIS A 197 9.22 0.73 -0.01
C HIS A 197 10.38 0.79 0.97
N PHE A 198 11.34 1.64 0.68
CA PHE A 198 12.43 1.99 1.59
C PHE A 198 12.39 3.49 1.77
N LEU A 199 11.96 3.94 2.95
CA LEU A 199 11.65 5.34 3.20
C LEU A 199 12.39 5.82 4.45
N ARG A 200 13.02 6.98 4.38
CA ARG A 200 13.39 7.78 5.56
C ARG A 200 12.33 8.83 5.86
N THR A 201 11.65 9.28 4.81
CA THR A 201 10.49 10.17 4.87
C THR A 201 9.44 9.59 3.95
N LEU A 202 8.18 9.64 4.31
CA LEU A 202 7.11 9.23 3.39
C LEU A 202 6.91 10.30 2.33
N PRO A 203 6.79 9.90 1.05
CA PRO A 203 6.43 10.86 0.00
C PRO A 203 5.02 11.37 0.25
N ALA A 204 4.86 12.70 0.23
CA ALA A 204 3.55 13.32 0.37
C ALA A 204 3.43 14.51 -0.59
N PRO A 205 2.30 14.67 -1.27
CA PRO A 205 1.19 13.73 -1.39
C PRO A 205 1.57 12.42 -2.10
N TYR A 206 1.06 11.30 -1.59
CA TYR A 206 1.30 9.97 -2.13
C TYR A 206 0.24 9.61 -3.18
N PHE A 207 0.65 9.06 -4.31
CA PHE A 207 -0.23 8.64 -5.40
C PHE A 207 0.13 7.23 -5.84
N HIS A 208 -0.86 6.32 -5.87
CA HIS A 208 -0.64 4.97 -6.37
C HIS A 208 -1.91 4.39 -7.01
N ILE A 209 -1.72 3.74 -8.15
CA ILE A 209 -2.71 2.85 -8.77
C ILE A 209 -2.02 1.64 -9.38
N SER A 210 -2.62 0.46 -9.26
CA SER A 210 -2.13 -0.76 -9.91
C SER A 210 -3.25 -1.77 -10.16
N SER A 211 -3.14 -2.54 -11.23
CA SER A 211 -3.99 -3.71 -11.47
C SER A 211 -3.31 -4.70 -12.41
N SER A 212 -3.66 -5.98 -12.27
CA SER A 212 -3.42 -7.04 -13.26
C SER A 212 -4.74 -7.71 -13.71
N ASN A 213 -5.88 -7.08 -13.44
CA ASN A 213 -7.19 -7.56 -13.87
C ASN A 213 -7.71 -6.68 -15.01
N LEU A 214 -7.31 -7.03 -16.23
CA LEU A 214 -7.60 -6.28 -17.45
C LEU A 214 -8.38 -7.14 -18.43
N THR A 215 -9.35 -6.52 -19.09
CA THR A 215 -10.14 -7.14 -20.16
C THR A 215 -10.15 -6.23 -21.39
N SER A 216 -9.66 -6.72 -22.51
CA SER A 216 -9.64 -5.97 -23.77
C SER A 216 -11.05 -5.62 -24.20
N ARG A 217 -11.30 -4.36 -24.52
CA ARG A 217 -12.53 -3.90 -25.17
C ARG A 217 -12.50 -4.12 -26.68
N ILE A 218 -11.30 -4.27 -27.24
CA ILE A 218 -11.12 -4.53 -28.68
C ILE A 218 -11.47 -5.99 -28.99
N SER A 219 -11.00 -6.94 -28.19
CA SER A 219 -11.20 -8.37 -28.43
C SER A 219 -12.23 -9.03 -27.53
N GLY A 220 -12.68 -8.37 -26.46
CA GLY A 220 -13.56 -8.92 -25.43
C GLY A 220 -12.91 -9.99 -24.55
N LYS A 221 -11.58 -10.19 -24.63
CA LYS A 221 -10.86 -11.24 -23.91
C LYS A 221 -10.15 -10.69 -22.67
N ALA A 222 -10.08 -11.54 -21.63
CA ALA A 222 -9.20 -11.25 -20.48
C ALA A 222 -7.74 -11.26 -20.94
N LEU A 223 -6.99 -10.25 -20.47
CA LEU A 223 -5.58 -10.05 -20.80
C LEU A 223 -4.70 -10.63 -19.68
N PHE A 224 -4.41 -11.93 -19.75
CA PHE A 224 -3.76 -12.67 -18.66
C PHE A 224 -2.29 -12.29 -18.45
N ASN A 225 -1.64 -11.71 -19.48
CA ASN A 225 -0.26 -11.24 -19.42
C ASN A 225 -0.16 -9.73 -19.35
N SER A 226 -1.16 -9.08 -18.76
CA SER A 226 -1.21 -7.63 -18.69
C SER A 226 -1.32 -7.14 -17.27
N SER A 227 -0.64 -6.05 -17.00
CA SER A 227 -0.62 -5.42 -15.68
C SER A 227 -0.06 -4.01 -15.79
N PHE A 228 -0.43 -3.16 -14.86
CA PHE A 228 0.21 -1.85 -14.71
C PHE A 228 0.37 -1.48 -13.24
N THR A 229 1.32 -0.61 -13.01
CA THR A 229 1.49 0.09 -11.73
C THR A 229 2.00 1.49 -11.96
N VAL A 230 1.46 2.43 -11.23
CA VAL A 230 1.87 3.82 -11.23
C VAL A 230 2.02 4.28 -9.82
N GLN A 231 3.15 4.88 -9.49
CA GLN A 231 3.38 5.44 -8.18
C GLN A 231 4.25 6.69 -8.27
N GLY A 232 3.97 7.64 -7.43
CA GLY A 232 4.75 8.85 -7.36
C GLY A 232 4.40 9.74 -6.19
N ILE A 233 5.09 10.86 -6.16
CA ILE A 233 4.77 12.00 -5.34
C ILE A 233 3.98 12.94 -6.23
N PHE A 234 2.74 13.21 -5.83
CA PHE A 234 1.89 14.13 -6.56
C PHE A 234 2.61 15.47 -6.81
N GLU A 235 2.54 15.95 -8.03
CA GLU A 235 3.21 17.16 -8.52
C GLU A 235 4.74 17.14 -8.61
N ASP A 236 5.45 16.10 -8.15
CA ASP A 236 6.92 16.04 -8.21
C ASP A 236 7.43 14.99 -9.20
N SER A 237 7.14 13.73 -8.97
CA SER A 237 7.67 12.64 -9.77
C SER A 237 6.71 11.45 -9.85
N LEU A 238 6.64 10.84 -10.99
CA LEU A 238 5.84 9.65 -11.25
C LEU A 238 6.70 8.58 -11.90
N SER A 239 6.51 7.31 -11.49
CA SER A 239 7.02 6.14 -12.20
C SER A 239 5.86 5.27 -12.63
N LEU A 240 5.84 4.88 -13.89
CA LEU A 240 4.82 4.03 -14.48
C LEU A 240 5.46 2.80 -15.09
N ALA A 241 4.88 1.64 -14.83
CA ALA A 241 5.22 0.39 -15.50
C ALA A 241 3.94 -0.23 -16.05
N LEU A 242 3.98 -0.63 -17.31
CA LEU A 242 2.87 -1.24 -18.03
C LEU A 242 3.35 -2.44 -18.82
N GLU A 243 2.64 -3.55 -18.71
CA GLU A 243 2.69 -4.70 -19.61
C GLU A 243 1.31 -4.88 -20.22
N LEU A 244 1.22 -4.90 -21.55
CA LEU A 244 0.00 -5.28 -22.28
C LEU A 244 0.36 -6.38 -23.27
N GLU A 245 0.00 -7.61 -22.90
CA GLU A 245 0.36 -8.85 -23.59
C GLU A 245 1.89 -8.91 -23.84
N ASP A 246 2.34 -8.67 -25.05
CA ASP A 246 3.75 -8.75 -25.45
C ASP A 246 4.48 -7.39 -25.47
N THR A 247 3.88 -6.35 -24.87
CA THR A 247 4.44 -4.99 -24.89
C THR A 247 4.83 -4.51 -23.50
N ASP A 248 6.14 -4.36 -23.26
CA ASP A 248 6.66 -3.82 -22.00
C ASP A 248 6.96 -2.33 -22.16
N ILE A 249 6.39 -1.53 -21.27
CA ILE A 249 6.63 -0.11 -21.18
C ILE A 249 6.94 0.24 -19.73
N ALA A 250 8.10 0.85 -19.51
CA ALA A 250 8.46 1.42 -18.22
C ALA A 250 9.14 2.76 -18.44
N PHE A 251 8.70 3.79 -17.72
CA PHE A 251 9.33 5.10 -17.75
C PHE A 251 9.12 5.86 -16.44
N GLU A 252 10.00 6.81 -16.18
CA GLU A 252 9.93 7.72 -15.05
C GLU A 252 9.66 9.12 -15.56
N ALA A 253 8.69 9.81 -14.97
CA ALA A 253 8.37 11.19 -15.23
C ALA A 253 8.87 12.10 -14.12
N LYS A 254 9.33 13.25 -14.52
CA LYS A 254 9.67 14.36 -13.59
C LYS A 254 9.05 15.64 -14.12
N LYS A 255 8.50 16.46 -13.22
CA LYS A 255 7.88 17.75 -13.58
C LYS A 255 8.84 18.76 -14.22
N ARG A 256 10.16 18.62 -14.03
CA ARG A 256 11.18 19.51 -14.57
C ARG A 256 12.04 18.81 -15.62
N GLY A 257 11.89 19.24 -16.89
CA GLY A 257 12.88 19.01 -17.94
C GLY A 257 12.78 17.71 -18.72
N ALA A 258 11.73 16.93 -18.58
CA ALA A 258 11.50 15.76 -19.42
C ALA A 258 10.95 16.19 -20.80
N SER A 259 11.46 15.57 -21.86
CA SER A 259 10.90 15.70 -23.22
C SER A 259 9.54 14.98 -23.37
N GLU A 260 9.08 14.32 -22.32
CA GLU A 260 7.86 13.56 -22.23
C GLU A 260 6.88 14.27 -21.31
N LYS A 261 5.63 14.36 -21.73
CA LYS A 261 4.57 14.96 -20.92
C LYS A 261 3.86 13.85 -20.17
N ILE A 262 3.88 13.95 -18.86
CA ILE A 262 3.07 13.08 -18.00
C ILE A 262 2.26 13.98 -17.08
N LEU A 263 0.96 13.77 -17.10
CA LEU A 263 -0.01 14.43 -16.25
C LEU A 263 -0.67 13.36 -15.40
N TRP A 264 -0.89 13.63 -14.15
CA TRP A 264 -1.61 12.77 -13.22
C TRP A 264 -2.36 13.61 -12.21
N ASP A 265 -3.48 13.10 -11.78
CA ASP A 265 -4.33 13.77 -10.81
C ASP A 265 -5.14 12.76 -9.99
N CYS A 266 -5.60 13.20 -8.82
CA CYS A 266 -6.58 12.51 -8.01
C CYS A 266 -7.61 13.55 -7.54
N ILE A 267 -8.82 13.48 -8.08
CA ILE A 267 -9.86 14.47 -7.84
C ILE A 267 -11.15 13.83 -7.34
N GLU A 268 -11.91 14.61 -6.58
CA GLU A 268 -13.28 14.26 -6.23
C GLU A 268 -14.19 14.39 -7.46
N MET A 269 -15.05 13.40 -7.66
CA MET A 269 -16.08 13.43 -8.67
C MET A 269 -17.45 13.63 -8.02
N PRO A 270 -18.41 14.17 -8.77
CA PRO A 270 -19.81 14.21 -8.32
C PRO A 270 -20.27 12.83 -7.84
N ALA A 271 -20.99 12.81 -6.71
CA ALA A 271 -21.58 11.59 -6.18
C ALA A 271 -22.55 10.98 -7.19
N ASP A 272 -22.62 9.64 -7.21
CA ASP A 272 -23.63 8.88 -7.95
C ASP A 272 -24.53 8.10 -6.96
N GLU A 273 -25.25 7.10 -7.44
CA GLU A 273 -26.16 6.29 -6.61
C GLU A 273 -25.43 5.50 -5.52
N GLU A 274 -24.13 5.17 -5.69
CA GLU A 274 -23.30 4.48 -4.70
C GLU A 274 -22.58 5.46 -3.74
N GLY A 275 -22.66 6.77 -3.97
CA GLY A 275 -22.11 7.82 -3.15
C GLY A 275 -20.94 8.60 -3.76
N GLU A 276 -20.12 9.20 -2.89
CA GLU A 276 -18.93 9.96 -3.30
C GLU A 276 -17.85 9.07 -3.89
N ARG A 277 -17.08 9.61 -4.82
CA ARG A 277 -16.03 8.87 -5.53
C ARG A 277 -14.82 9.73 -5.85
N LEU A 278 -13.67 9.08 -5.93
CA LEU A 278 -12.43 9.67 -6.37
C LEU A 278 -12.04 9.12 -7.74
N HIS A 279 -11.38 9.95 -8.52
CA HIS A 279 -10.87 9.64 -9.86
C HIS A 279 -9.37 9.84 -9.89
N TRP A 280 -8.64 8.76 -10.16
CA TRP A 280 -7.22 8.78 -10.47
C TRP A 280 -7.05 8.81 -11.98
N SER A 281 -6.34 9.79 -12.49
CA SER A 281 -6.02 9.89 -13.91
C SER A 281 -4.52 9.97 -14.14
N VAL A 282 -4.05 9.29 -15.17
CA VAL A 282 -2.67 9.38 -15.66
C VAL A 282 -2.69 9.47 -17.17
N SER A 283 -2.07 10.50 -17.72
CA SER A 283 -1.87 10.64 -19.15
C SER A 283 -0.39 10.85 -19.44
N ALA A 284 0.21 9.96 -20.23
CA ALA A 284 1.61 10.02 -20.57
C ALA A 284 1.82 10.08 -22.08
N ASP A 285 2.43 11.15 -22.58
CA ASP A 285 2.75 11.37 -23.98
C ASP A 285 4.26 11.35 -24.19
N THR A 286 4.73 10.29 -24.82
CA THR A 286 6.13 10.06 -25.14
C THR A 286 6.37 10.09 -26.65
N LYS A 287 7.63 10.03 -27.09
CA LYS A 287 7.97 9.94 -28.52
C LYS A 287 7.37 8.73 -29.22
N LYS A 288 7.15 7.63 -28.51
CA LYS A 288 6.72 6.35 -29.07
C LYS A 288 5.30 5.98 -28.67
N TRP A 289 4.88 6.31 -27.46
CA TRP A 289 3.67 5.85 -26.84
C TRP A 289 2.83 7.00 -26.30
N VAL A 290 1.52 6.84 -26.34
CA VAL A 290 0.58 7.62 -25.54
C VAL A 290 -0.21 6.64 -24.69
N ILE A 291 -0.33 6.91 -23.40
CA ILE A 291 -0.99 6.06 -22.42
C ILE A 291 -1.95 6.92 -21.63
N ASP A 292 -3.21 6.50 -21.58
CA ASP A 292 -4.22 7.11 -20.72
C ASP A 292 -4.78 6.05 -19.77
N ILE A 293 -4.81 6.36 -18.48
CA ILE A 293 -5.34 5.51 -17.41
C ILE A 293 -6.32 6.33 -16.60
N ASP A 294 -7.55 5.83 -16.50
CA ASP A 294 -8.63 6.46 -15.75
C ASP A 294 -9.26 5.43 -14.81
N ILE A 295 -9.11 5.62 -13.51
CA ILE A 295 -9.63 4.71 -12.49
C ILE A 295 -10.51 5.49 -11.52
N VAL A 296 -11.69 4.97 -11.24
CA VAL A 296 -12.65 5.52 -10.29
C VAL A 296 -12.85 4.52 -9.15
N CYS A 297 -12.87 5.02 -7.93
CA CYS A 297 -13.19 4.24 -6.74
C CYS A 297 -14.14 5.03 -5.83
N HIS A 298 -15.24 4.39 -5.38
CA HIS A 298 -16.15 4.99 -4.42
C HIS A 298 -15.48 5.11 -3.05
N THR A 299 -15.71 6.21 -2.35
CA THR A 299 -15.12 6.47 -1.02
C THR A 299 -15.53 5.42 0.01
N SER A 300 -16.72 4.81 -0.14
CA SER A 300 -17.18 3.69 0.68
C SER A 300 -16.32 2.41 0.55
N LYS A 301 -15.51 2.31 -0.51
CA LYS A 301 -14.57 1.20 -0.76
C LYS A 301 -13.13 1.53 -0.35
N LEU A 302 -12.90 2.74 0.14
CA LEU A 302 -11.62 3.23 0.66
C LEU A 302 -11.68 3.27 2.19
N PHE A 303 -10.55 3.12 2.82
CA PHE A 303 -10.45 3.37 4.25
C PHE A 303 -9.20 4.19 4.57
N VAL A 304 -9.30 4.98 5.63
CA VAL A 304 -8.18 5.79 6.09
C VAL A 304 -7.20 4.89 6.84
N ARG A 305 -5.96 4.88 6.38
CA ARG A 305 -4.83 4.25 7.07
C ARG A 305 -3.91 5.35 7.58
N ASN A 306 -3.51 5.22 8.83
CA ASN A 306 -2.48 6.09 9.39
C ASN A 306 -1.18 5.30 9.46
N ILE A 307 -0.16 5.80 8.79
CA ILE A 307 1.18 5.22 8.78
C ILE A 307 2.09 6.14 9.58
N GLU A 308 2.69 5.62 10.63
CA GLU A 308 3.57 6.38 11.49
C GLU A 308 4.86 6.76 10.77
N LEU A 309 5.29 8.01 10.93
CA LEU A 309 6.53 8.51 10.31
C LEU A 309 7.76 8.17 11.17
N PRO A 310 8.91 7.90 10.53
CA PRO A 310 10.14 7.55 11.23
C PRO A 310 10.64 8.60 12.23
N GLU A 311 10.32 9.88 12.00
CA GLU A 311 10.71 10.97 12.88
C GLU A 311 10.00 10.91 14.24
N GLY A 312 8.91 10.19 14.35
CA GLY A 312 8.06 10.20 15.53
C GLY A 312 7.24 11.49 15.63
N ASN A 313 7.09 12.05 16.82
CA ASN A 313 6.28 13.25 17.09
C ASN A 313 4.81 13.10 16.71
N ARG A 314 4.27 11.88 16.74
CA ARG A 314 2.91 11.57 16.31
C ARG A 314 2.62 11.97 14.85
N LYS A 315 3.65 12.19 14.04
CA LYS A 315 3.46 12.46 12.61
C LYS A 315 3.00 11.20 11.91
N VAL A 316 1.94 11.32 11.15
CA VAL A 316 1.35 10.24 10.39
C VAL A 316 1.11 10.65 8.94
N LEU A 317 1.28 9.71 8.03
CA LEU A 317 0.70 9.80 6.70
C LEU A 317 -0.73 9.26 6.76
N LYS A 318 -1.71 10.11 6.51
CA LYS A 318 -3.07 9.66 6.26
C LYS A 318 -3.17 9.19 4.81
N LEU A 319 -3.40 7.90 4.66
CA LEU A 319 -3.52 7.24 3.38
C LEU A 319 -4.96 6.76 3.18
N LEU A 320 -5.61 7.26 2.14
CA LEU A 320 -6.81 6.64 1.60
C LEU A 320 -6.38 5.42 0.81
N ALA A 321 -6.77 4.23 1.25
CA ALA A 321 -6.41 2.97 0.62
C ALA A 321 -7.64 2.19 0.22
N GLY A 322 -7.60 1.58 -0.94
CA GLY A 322 -8.68 0.76 -1.43
C GLY A 322 -8.24 -0.12 -2.59
N GLY A 323 -9.02 -1.14 -2.88
CA GLY A 323 -8.64 -2.13 -3.86
C GLY A 323 -9.80 -2.65 -4.68
N SER A 324 -10.75 -1.84 -5.03
CA SER A 324 -11.83 -2.21 -5.97
C SER A 324 -12.18 -1.08 -6.91
N GLY A 325 -11.19 -0.26 -7.25
CA GLY A 325 -11.31 0.72 -8.31
C GLY A 325 -11.56 0.03 -9.65
N THR A 326 -12.30 0.69 -10.50
CA THR A 326 -12.61 0.25 -11.85
C THR A 326 -12.36 1.38 -12.84
N GLY A 327 -12.07 1.03 -14.09
CA GLY A 327 -11.85 2.05 -15.10
C GLY A 327 -11.31 1.50 -16.40
N GLU A 328 -10.42 2.25 -17.01
CA GLU A 328 -9.87 1.90 -18.31
C GLU A 328 -8.41 2.28 -18.45
N ILE A 329 -7.74 1.58 -19.35
CA ILE A 329 -6.39 1.90 -19.81
C ILE A 329 -6.37 1.84 -21.34
N LYS A 330 -5.81 2.88 -21.97
CA LYS A 330 -5.63 2.97 -23.42
C LYS A 330 -4.18 3.16 -23.77
N LEU A 331 -3.68 2.33 -24.65
CA LEU A 331 -2.33 2.42 -25.18
C LEU A 331 -2.37 2.70 -26.67
N TYR A 332 -1.66 3.74 -27.07
CA TYR A 332 -1.48 4.11 -28.47
C TYR A 332 0.01 4.07 -28.85
N ARG A 333 0.28 3.63 -30.06
CA ARG A 333 1.60 3.76 -30.71
C ARG A 333 1.60 5.02 -31.57
N ARG A 334 2.67 5.80 -31.47
CA ARG A 334 2.87 6.96 -32.35
C ARG A 334 3.54 6.54 -33.64
N ILE A 335 2.89 6.79 -34.78
CA ILE A 335 3.41 6.55 -36.13
C ILE A 335 3.44 7.90 -36.86
N GLY A 336 4.59 8.56 -36.84
CA GLY A 336 4.71 9.91 -37.37
C GLY A 336 3.81 10.92 -36.60
N LYS A 337 2.81 11.47 -37.25
CA LYS A 337 1.81 12.37 -36.65
C LYS A 337 0.51 11.67 -36.20
N SER A 338 0.37 10.40 -36.51
CA SER A 338 -0.85 9.63 -36.21
C SER A 338 -0.66 8.78 -34.95
N LEU A 339 -1.77 8.46 -34.29
CA LEU A 339 -1.85 7.52 -33.20
C LEU A 339 -2.60 6.27 -33.66
N GLU A 340 -2.00 5.11 -33.44
CA GLU A 340 -2.62 3.81 -33.66
C GLU A 340 -2.96 3.23 -32.28
N ILE A 341 -4.22 2.85 -32.08
CA ILE A 341 -4.61 2.17 -30.84
C ILE A 341 -4.05 0.77 -30.83
N ILE A 342 -3.31 0.43 -29.77
CA ILE A 342 -2.75 -0.89 -29.56
C ILE A 342 -3.66 -1.69 -28.65
N GLU A 343 -4.18 -1.07 -27.58
CA GLU A 343 -5.13 -1.71 -26.68
C GLU A 343 -6.05 -0.65 -26.05
N ASP A 344 -7.28 -1.05 -25.83
CA ASP A 344 -8.27 -0.39 -24.99
C ASP A 344 -8.81 -1.47 -24.05
N ALA A 345 -8.48 -1.37 -22.76
CA ALA A 345 -8.85 -2.38 -21.81
C ALA A 345 -9.64 -1.81 -20.63
N HIS A 346 -10.67 -2.54 -20.25
CA HIS A 346 -11.33 -2.35 -18.96
C HIS A 346 -10.44 -2.86 -17.83
N VAL A 347 -10.39 -2.11 -16.73
CA VAL A 347 -9.64 -2.41 -15.52
C VAL A 347 -10.61 -2.69 -14.38
N ALA A 348 -10.38 -3.76 -13.63
CA ALA A 348 -11.12 -4.08 -12.42
C ALA A 348 -10.15 -4.34 -11.25
N PHE A 349 -10.67 -4.31 -10.02
CA PHE A 349 -9.89 -4.51 -8.79
C PHE A 349 -8.59 -3.69 -8.73
N ALA A 350 -8.62 -2.46 -9.22
CA ALA A 350 -7.47 -1.59 -9.11
C ALA A 350 -7.22 -1.20 -7.65
N LEU A 351 -5.99 -1.39 -7.19
CA LEU A 351 -5.53 -0.80 -5.95
C LEU A 351 -5.40 0.71 -6.18
N CYS A 352 -6.10 1.50 -5.37
CA CYS A 352 -6.13 2.95 -5.46
C CYS A 352 -5.69 3.53 -4.12
N GLU A 353 -4.68 4.39 -4.14
CA GLU A 353 -4.17 5.02 -2.93
C GLU A 353 -3.84 6.48 -3.19
N PHE A 354 -4.23 7.34 -2.24
CA PHE A 354 -3.85 8.74 -2.21
C PHE A 354 -3.63 9.16 -0.76
N GLY A 355 -2.55 9.88 -0.47
CA GLY A 355 -2.24 10.24 0.89
C GLY A 355 -1.56 11.59 1.03
N GLN A 356 -1.76 12.21 2.19
CA GLN A 356 -1.10 13.43 2.61
C GLN A 356 -0.44 13.25 3.97
N ALA A 357 0.72 13.89 4.16
CA ALA A 357 1.31 13.99 5.49
C ALA A 357 0.55 15.06 6.28
N GLU A 358 0.13 14.68 7.48
CA GLU A 358 -0.46 15.63 8.43
C GLU A 358 0.35 15.59 9.73
N ASP A 359 0.43 16.74 10.41
CA ASP A 359 0.88 16.77 11.80
C ASP A 359 -0.25 16.14 12.63
N GLY A 360 0.04 14.97 13.22
CA GLY A 360 -0.99 14.20 13.90
C GLY A 360 -1.41 14.85 15.20
N GLU A 361 -2.59 15.44 15.23
CA GLU A 361 -3.40 15.47 16.44
C GLU A 361 -4.16 14.12 16.50
N ILE A 362 -3.77 13.26 17.43
CA ILE A 362 -4.50 12.03 17.76
C ILE A 362 -5.23 12.27 19.08
#